data_e13db7363976806d00ba47606312b0aa
#
_entry.id   e13db7363976806d00ba47606312b0aa
#
_cell.length_a   1.000
_cell.length_b   1.000
_cell.length_c   1.000
_cell.angle_alpha   90.00
_cell.angle_beta   90.00
_cell.angle_gamma   90.00
#
_symmetry.space_group_name_H-M   'P 1'
#
loop_
_entity.id
_entity.type
_entity.pdbx_description
1 polymer ?
#
loop_
_entity_poly.entity_id
_entity_poly.type
_entity_poly.pdbx_seq_one_letter_code
_entity_poly.pdbx_strand_id
1 'polypeptide(L)'
;DILEMDDGFHILMDLPGVGAEGLAIDLEENELTIRGTSTYAPVDKDNAMHVEFDAVSYARTFTLSDIVDRERIKATLRDGQLDLFLPKAEAAKPRRIEIRTA
;
A
#
# COMPACT_ATOMS: atom_id res chain seq x y z
N ASP A 1 5.13 4.71 6.48
CA ASP A 1 6.58 4.42 6.46
C ASP A 1 6.98 3.72 5.17
N ILE A 2 8.01 4.21 4.57
CA ILE A 2 8.56 3.63 3.34
C ILE A 2 9.93 3.05 3.66
N LEU A 3 10.09 1.75 3.39
CA LEU A 3 11.35 1.06 3.60
C LEU A 3 11.93 0.67 2.26
N GLU A 4 13.16 1.11 1.97
CA GLU A 4 13.86 0.70 0.77
C GLU A 4 14.76 -0.49 1.07
N MET A 5 14.62 -1.53 0.26
CA MET A 5 15.44 -2.73 0.32
C MET A 5 16.08 -2.99 -1.04
N ASP A 6 17.02 -3.92 -1.09
CA ASP A 6 17.73 -4.23 -2.34
C ASP A 6 16.79 -4.70 -3.45
N ASP A 7 15.73 -5.41 -3.10
CA ASP A 7 14.78 -5.97 -4.06
C ASP A 7 13.59 -5.06 -4.35
N GLY A 8 13.34 -4.05 -3.51
CA GLY A 8 12.19 -3.18 -3.72
C GLY A 8 11.92 -2.27 -2.55
N PHE A 9 10.75 -1.67 -2.60
CA PHE A 9 10.27 -0.77 -1.55
C PHE A 9 9.06 -1.39 -0.87
N HIS A 10 8.96 -1.20 0.43
CA HIS A 10 7.76 -1.54 1.19
C HIS A 10 7.12 -0.27 1.71
N ILE A 11 5.85 -0.10 1.42
CA ILE A 11 5.05 0.97 2.00
C ILE A 11 4.13 0.34 3.03
N LEU A 12 4.29 0.75 4.29
CA LEU A 12 3.49 0.26 5.39
C LEU A 12 2.51 1.34 5.81
N MET A 13 1.23 1.01 5.83
CA MET A 13 0.18 1.94 6.24
C MET A 13 -0.74 1.28 7.24
N ASP A 14 -1.06 2.01 8.30
CA ASP A 14 -2.10 1.59 9.22
C ASP A 14 -3.45 2.07 8.71
N LEU A 15 -4.35 1.13 8.44
CA LEU A 15 -5.68 1.41 7.94
C LEU A 15 -6.71 0.71 8.85
N PRO A 16 -6.84 1.17 10.10
CA PRO A 16 -7.72 0.50 11.04
C PRO A 16 -9.16 0.49 10.56
N GLY A 17 -9.79 -0.68 10.64
CA GLY A 17 -11.17 -0.85 10.22
C GLY A 17 -11.39 -0.98 8.72
N VAL A 18 -10.33 -0.96 7.91
CA VAL A 18 -10.45 -1.12 6.46
C VAL A 18 -10.33 -2.59 6.11
N GLY A 19 -11.35 -3.14 5.47
CA GLY A 19 -11.31 -4.48 4.88
C GLY A 19 -10.92 -4.41 3.41
N ALA A 20 -10.75 -5.58 2.80
CA ALA A 20 -10.36 -5.66 1.39
C ALA A 20 -11.36 -4.96 0.47
N GLU A 21 -12.63 -5.03 0.80
CA GLU A 21 -13.70 -4.40 0.03
C GLU A 21 -13.69 -2.87 0.13
N GLY A 22 -13.07 -2.33 1.17
CA GLY A 22 -12.94 -0.90 1.35
C GLY A 22 -11.62 -0.33 0.87
N LEU A 23 -10.76 -1.15 0.30
CA LEU A 23 -9.42 -0.75 -0.13
C LEU A 23 -9.36 -0.70 -1.65
N ALA A 24 -8.88 0.41 -2.18
CA ALA A 24 -8.63 0.57 -3.61
C ALA A 24 -7.21 1.07 -3.80
N ILE A 25 -6.49 0.43 -4.71
CA ILE A 25 -5.13 0.81 -5.07
C ILE A 25 -5.10 1.01 -6.57
N ASP A 26 -4.84 2.21 -6.99
CA ASP A 26 -4.82 2.57 -8.40
C ASP A 26 -3.43 3.06 -8.80
N LEU A 27 -2.98 2.61 -9.95
CA LEU A 27 -1.73 3.06 -10.53
C LEU A 27 -2.03 3.69 -11.88
N GLU A 28 -1.70 4.95 -12.01
CA GLU A 28 -1.86 5.69 -13.25
C GLU A 28 -0.54 6.41 -13.56
N GLU A 29 0.08 6.03 -14.67
CA GLU A 29 1.41 6.51 -15.01
C GLU A 29 2.40 6.23 -13.89
N ASN A 30 2.92 7.27 -13.25
CA ASN A 30 3.85 7.15 -12.13
C ASN A 30 3.20 7.40 -10.77
N GLU A 31 1.89 7.60 -10.73
CA GLU A 31 1.19 7.89 -9.51
C GLU A 31 0.46 6.67 -8.97
N LEU A 32 0.80 6.30 -7.76
CA LEU A 32 0.14 5.24 -7.02
C LEU A 32 -0.76 5.88 -5.98
N THR A 33 -2.06 5.63 -6.09
CA THR A 33 -3.04 6.16 -5.14
C THR A 33 -3.63 5.02 -4.33
N ILE A 34 -3.57 5.17 -3.03
CA ILE A 34 -4.15 4.20 -2.08
C ILE A 34 -5.32 4.89 -1.41
N ARG A 35 -6.50 4.27 -1.51
CA ARG A 35 -7.71 4.76 -0.85
C ARG A 35 -8.30 3.66 0.00
N GLY A 36 -8.62 4.00 1.23
CA GLY A 36 -9.25 3.09 2.15
C GLY A 36 -10.44 3.75 2.82
N THR A 37 -11.52 3.02 2.98
CA THR A 37 -12.68 3.48 3.72
C THR A 37 -12.98 2.47 4.80
N SER A 38 -12.98 2.95 6.05
CA SER A 38 -13.41 2.13 7.17
C SER A 38 -14.83 2.51 7.54
N THR A 39 -15.65 1.51 7.79
CA THR A 39 -16.99 1.72 8.33
C THR A 39 -16.95 1.28 9.78
N TYR A 40 -17.12 2.23 10.68
CA TYR A 40 -17.21 1.92 12.09
C TYR A 40 -18.68 1.97 12.51
N ALA A 41 -19.24 0.82 12.80
CA ALA A 41 -20.58 0.73 13.36
C ALA A 41 -20.45 0.44 14.86
N PRO A 42 -20.81 1.39 15.74
CA PRO A 42 -20.84 1.07 17.16
C PRO A 42 -21.95 0.03 17.40
N VAL A 43 -21.55 -1.05 18.07
CA VAL A 43 -22.47 -2.15 18.38
C VAL A 43 -23.24 -1.81 19.65
N ASP A 44 -24.09 -0.81 19.58
CA ASP A 44 -25.03 -0.56 20.64
C ASP A 44 -26.45 -0.81 20.12
N LYS A 45 -26.94 -2.01 20.34
CA LYS A 45 -28.25 -2.44 19.85
C LYS A 45 -29.39 -1.68 20.54
N ASP A 46 -29.14 -1.10 21.69
CA ASP A 46 -30.18 -0.40 22.44
C ASP A 46 -30.38 1.04 21.97
N ASN A 47 -29.44 1.55 21.18
CA ASN A 47 -29.49 2.89 20.63
C ASN A 47 -29.46 2.89 19.10
N ALA A 48 -30.17 1.98 18.49
CA ALA A 48 -30.21 1.87 17.03
C ALA A 48 -30.65 3.15 16.31
N MET A 49 -31.33 4.03 17.00
CA MET A 49 -31.76 5.31 16.44
C MET A 49 -30.67 6.38 16.40
N HIS A 50 -29.54 6.10 17.03
CA HIS A 50 -28.42 7.03 17.11
C HIS A 50 -27.15 6.45 16.50
N VAL A 51 -27.27 5.42 15.67
CA VAL A 51 -26.11 4.83 15.02
C VAL A 51 -25.61 5.79 13.96
N GLU A 52 -24.58 6.52 14.30
CA GLU A 52 -23.82 7.28 13.33
C GLU A 52 -22.76 6.39 12.73
N PHE A 53 -22.80 6.25 11.42
CA PHE A 53 -21.73 5.56 10.70
C PHE A 53 -20.65 6.59 10.44
N ASP A 54 -19.62 6.55 11.26
CA ASP A 54 -18.42 7.32 10.99
C ASP A 54 -17.59 6.55 9.98
N ALA A 55 -17.76 6.93 8.72
CA ALA A 55 -16.87 6.42 7.69
C ALA A 55 -15.59 7.24 7.71
N VAL A 56 -14.46 6.61 8.01
CA VAL A 56 -13.17 7.26 7.95
C VAL A 56 -12.54 6.92 6.61
N SER A 57 -12.18 7.95 5.88
CA SER A 57 -11.55 7.79 4.57
C SER A 57 -10.07 8.12 4.66
N TYR A 58 -9.26 7.24 4.11
CA TYR A 58 -7.82 7.41 4.00
C TYR A 58 -7.46 7.56 2.53
N ALA A 59 -6.59 8.49 2.21
CA ALA A 59 -6.10 8.65 0.86
C ALA A 59 -4.63 9.05 0.87
N ARG A 60 -3.81 8.35 0.11
CA ARG A 60 -2.40 8.65 -0.05
C ARG A 60 -2.01 8.47 -1.50
N THR A 61 -1.20 9.41 -1.99
CA THR A 61 -0.67 9.35 -3.34
C THR A 61 0.86 9.37 -3.28
N PHE A 62 1.47 8.43 -4.00
CA PHE A 62 2.92 8.32 -4.08
C PHE A 62 3.33 8.42 -5.54
N THR A 63 4.42 9.14 -5.79
CA THR A 63 5.03 9.17 -7.11
C THR A 63 6.10 8.09 -7.16
N LEU A 64 5.97 7.16 -8.10
CA LEU A 64 6.90 6.06 -8.25
C LEU A 64 8.04 6.41 -9.18
N SER A 65 9.23 5.92 -8.81
CA SER A 65 10.40 6.00 -9.67
C SER A 65 10.28 5.00 -10.83
N ASP A 66 11.00 5.26 -11.92
CA ASP A 66 11.06 4.33 -13.06
C ASP A 66 11.72 3.00 -12.71
N ILE A 67 12.40 2.92 -11.58
CA ILE A 67 13.05 1.69 -11.15
C ILE A 67 12.06 0.64 -10.60
N VAL A 68 10.81 1.02 -10.37
CA VAL A 68 9.79 0.10 -9.87
C VAL A 68 9.20 -0.71 -11.02
N ASP A 69 9.14 -2.02 -10.82
CA ASP A 69 8.45 -2.92 -11.76
C ASP A 69 6.96 -2.90 -11.42
N ARG A 70 6.19 -2.16 -12.21
CA ARG A 70 4.78 -1.91 -11.96
C ARG A 70 3.91 -3.15 -12.09
N GLU A 71 4.33 -4.12 -12.89
CA GLU A 71 3.55 -5.33 -13.12
C GLU A 71 3.64 -6.32 -11.95
N ARG A 72 4.60 -6.12 -11.06
CA ARG A 72 4.85 -7.03 -9.96
C ARG A 72 4.54 -6.44 -8.58
N ILE A 73 3.84 -5.32 -8.53
CA ILE A 73 3.41 -4.71 -7.28
C ILE A 73 2.45 -5.64 -6.56
N LYS A 74 2.66 -5.86 -5.27
CA LYS A 74 1.82 -6.71 -4.43
C LYS A 74 1.32 -5.95 -3.22
N ALA A 75 0.06 -6.17 -2.91
CA ALA A 75 -0.56 -5.58 -1.73
C ALA A 75 -1.04 -6.67 -0.79
N THR A 76 -0.70 -6.55 0.48
CA THR A 76 -1.17 -7.46 1.51
C THR A 76 -1.81 -6.65 2.62
N LEU A 77 -3.08 -6.93 2.90
CA LEU A 77 -3.81 -6.30 3.98
C LEU A 77 -4.05 -7.34 5.07
N ARG A 78 -3.59 -7.03 6.29
CA ARG A 78 -3.74 -7.92 7.43
C ARG A 78 -4.00 -7.09 8.69
N ASP A 79 -5.10 -7.38 9.34
CA ASP A 79 -5.45 -6.76 10.63
C ASP A 79 -5.37 -5.22 10.60
N GLY A 80 -5.88 -4.63 9.53
CA GLY A 80 -5.85 -3.18 9.36
C GLY A 80 -4.49 -2.60 9.01
N GLN A 81 -3.53 -3.43 8.65
CA GLN A 81 -2.22 -2.97 8.19
C GLN A 81 -1.99 -3.36 6.74
N LEU A 82 -1.71 -2.37 5.93
CA LEU A 82 -1.37 -2.58 4.52
C LEU A 82 0.14 -2.64 4.37
N ASP A 83 0.61 -3.70 3.73
CA ASP A 83 1.99 -3.81 3.27
C ASP A 83 1.96 -3.83 1.74
N LEU A 84 2.45 -2.76 1.14
CA LEU A 84 2.53 -2.64 -0.30
C LEU A 84 3.97 -2.84 -0.74
N PHE A 85 4.22 -3.90 -1.49
CA PHE A 85 5.55 -4.21 -1.99
C PHE A 85 5.69 -3.73 -3.43
N LEU A 86 6.69 -2.89 -3.65
CA LEU A 86 7.02 -2.32 -4.95
C LEU A 86 8.39 -2.86 -5.37
N PRO A 87 8.45 -3.97 -6.13
CA PRO A 87 9.72 -4.55 -6.50
C PRO A 87 10.47 -3.65 -7.48
N LYS A 88 11.78 -3.65 -7.38
CA LYS A 88 12.63 -2.97 -8.35
C LYS A 88 12.69 -3.78 -9.63
N ALA A 89 12.72 -3.08 -10.77
CA ALA A 89 12.99 -3.73 -12.04
C ALA A 89 14.37 -4.39 -12.00
N GLU A 90 14.52 -5.51 -12.72
CA GLU A 90 15.77 -6.27 -12.69
C GLU A 90 16.98 -5.41 -13.04
N ALA A 91 16.81 -4.48 -13.98
CA ALA A 91 17.90 -3.59 -14.38
C ALA A 91 18.31 -2.59 -13.30
N ALA A 92 17.43 -2.36 -12.30
CA ALA A 92 17.68 -1.39 -11.23
C ALA A 92 18.17 -2.04 -9.94
N LYS A 93 18.17 -3.37 -9.86
CA LYS A 93 18.69 -4.07 -8.68
C LYS A 93 20.20 -3.96 -8.60
N PRO A 94 20.78 -3.95 -7.39
CA PRO A 94 22.21 -3.94 -7.24
C PRO A 94 22.85 -5.11 -8.01
N ARG A 95 23.89 -4.81 -8.74
CA ARG A 95 24.61 -5.83 -9.51
C ARG A 95 26.04 -5.92 -9.01
N ARG A 96 26.50 -7.15 -8.93
CA ARG A 96 27.91 -7.38 -8.68
C ARG A 96 28.64 -7.28 -10.01
N ILE A 97 29.59 -6.36 -10.07
CA ILE A 97 30.41 -6.18 -11.25
C ILE A 97 31.60 -7.11 -11.15
N GLU A 98 31.75 -7.97 -12.16
CA GLU A 98 32.87 -8.88 -12.24
C GLU A 98 34.09 -8.15 -12.79
N ILE A 99 35.17 -8.20 -12.04
CA ILE A 99 36.41 -7.51 -12.42
C ILE A 99 37.29 -8.50 -13.19
N ARG A 100 37.65 -8.12 -14.41
CA ARG A 100 38.59 -8.87 -15.21
C ARG A 100 39.95 -8.22 -15.12
N THR A 101 40.96 -9.02 -14.86
CA THR A 101 42.33 -8.61 -15.01
C THR A 101 42.83 -9.01 -16.40
N ALA A 102 43.34 -8.02 -17.09
CA ALA A 102 43.88 -8.27 -18.44
C ALA A 102 45.29 -8.84 -18.36
#